data_7a6df3d45c5e606cd914661a2c232002
#
_entry.id   7a6df3d45c5e606cd914661a2c232002
#
_cell.length_a   1.000
_cell.length_b   1.000
_cell.length_c   1.000
_cell.angle_alpha   90.00
_cell.angle_beta   90.00
_cell.angle_gamma   90.00
#
_symmetry.space_group_name_H-M   'P 1'
#
loop_
_entity.id
_entity.type
_entity.pdbx_description
1 polymer ?
#
loop_
_entity_poly.entity_id
_entity_poly.type
_entity_poly.pdbx_seq_one_letter_code
_entity_poly.pdbx_strand_id
1 'polypeptide(L)'
;GRNTKDLYQTLLVHVEEMNDTRHKAGDKMKKLITEETARTEAKFMNATVETKYFGIIASSNVFDPIRIENNDRRWFVPAYSKHLDNCNETKAFFRGFANWLEKSDGLQMIFDYLHSLDIRGYDFRSPPNTSAKDEIMEEQTATEDNTTSASIELYELYKNCVFSPTDVTHAWKITEPSARKALKNAGFVSVKRRWVSGKGINPTSRYVHKTLVPTDSNWDNVEYKLFTKRIEDNPTINMKTMYQKQHTISSR
;
A
#
# COMPACT_ATOMS: atom_id res chain seq x y z
N GLY A 1 10.26 15.33 -15.46
CA GLY A 1 10.16 14.12 -16.24
C GLY A 1 11.51 13.49 -16.41
N ARG A 2 11.66 12.22 -15.98
CA ARG A 2 12.84 11.45 -16.35
C ARG A 2 12.69 11.03 -17.80
N ASN A 3 13.81 11.02 -18.53
CA ASN A 3 13.84 10.56 -19.92
C ASN A 3 13.38 9.10 -19.98
N THR A 4 12.19 8.86 -20.53
CA THR A 4 11.62 7.51 -20.66
C THR A 4 12.04 6.83 -21.95
N LYS A 5 12.77 7.53 -22.84
CA LYS A 5 13.19 7.01 -24.13
C LYS A 5 14.03 5.73 -24.00
N ASP A 6 14.89 5.67 -22.99
CA ASP A 6 15.78 4.54 -22.76
C ASP A 6 15.03 3.22 -22.49
N LEU A 7 13.81 3.29 -21.92
CA LEU A 7 12.96 2.12 -21.71
C LEU A 7 12.54 1.45 -23.03
N TYR A 8 12.30 2.25 -24.06
CA TYR A 8 11.85 1.75 -25.37
C TYR A 8 12.96 1.15 -26.22
N GLN A 9 14.21 1.25 -25.76
CA GLN A 9 15.39 0.65 -26.38
C GLN A 9 15.83 -0.66 -25.69
N THR A 10 15.02 -1.17 -24.75
CA THR A 10 15.31 -2.39 -24.00
C THR A 10 14.35 -3.52 -24.36
N LEU A 11 14.75 -4.76 -24.11
CA LEU A 11 13.89 -5.96 -24.26
C LEU A 11 13.23 -6.37 -22.95
N LEU A 12 13.84 -6.00 -21.83
CA LEU A 12 13.36 -6.36 -20.50
C LEU A 12 13.59 -5.21 -19.53
N VAL A 13 12.57 -4.88 -18.77
CA VAL A 13 12.61 -3.89 -17.67
C VAL A 13 12.38 -4.62 -16.36
N HIS A 14 13.33 -4.53 -15.44
CA HIS A 14 13.17 -5.02 -14.08
C HIS A 14 12.79 -3.87 -13.16
N VAL A 15 11.67 -4.01 -12.46
CA VAL A 15 11.20 -3.07 -11.45
C VAL A 15 11.46 -3.69 -10.09
N GLU A 16 12.45 -3.17 -9.38
CA GLU A 16 12.82 -3.61 -8.04
C GLU A 16 11.96 -2.94 -6.97
N GLU A 17 11.75 -3.63 -5.86
CA GLU A 17 11.06 -3.14 -4.66
C GLU A 17 9.70 -2.50 -4.96
N MET A 18 8.92 -3.12 -5.86
CA MET A 18 7.60 -2.61 -6.19
C MET A 18 6.72 -2.59 -4.94
N ASN A 19 6.25 -1.41 -4.58
CA ASN A 19 5.34 -1.19 -3.46
C ASN A 19 4.42 -0.02 -3.78
N ASP A 20 3.24 -0.33 -4.31
CA ASP A 20 2.24 0.70 -4.67
C ASP A 20 1.10 0.75 -3.68
N THR A 21 1.38 1.11 -2.45
CA THR A 21 0.38 1.29 -1.39
C THR A 21 -0.66 2.39 -1.70
N ARG A 22 -0.44 3.20 -2.73
CA ARG A 22 -1.32 4.33 -3.11
C ARG A 22 -2.07 4.11 -4.42
N HIS A 23 -1.95 2.95 -5.05
CA HIS A 23 -2.56 2.58 -6.34
C HIS A 23 -2.26 3.52 -7.53
N LYS A 24 -1.42 4.55 -7.34
CA LYS A 24 -1.06 5.52 -8.40
C LYS A 24 -0.04 4.97 -9.38
N ALA A 25 0.86 4.11 -8.92
CA ALA A 25 1.82 3.46 -9.80
C ALA A 25 1.14 2.33 -10.58
N GLY A 26 0.17 1.64 -10.00
CA GLY A 26 -0.61 0.60 -10.65
C GLY A 26 -1.25 1.06 -11.96
N ASP A 27 -1.91 2.22 -11.96
CA ASP A 27 -2.53 2.76 -13.17
C ASP A 27 -1.49 3.14 -14.24
N LYS A 28 -0.35 3.69 -13.83
CA LYS A 28 0.76 3.97 -14.75
C LYS A 28 1.38 2.69 -15.31
N MET A 29 1.52 1.66 -14.48
CA MET A 29 2.00 0.35 -14.91
C MET A 29 1.03 -0.32 -15.86
N LYS A 30 -0.28 -0.29 -15.58
CA LYS A 30 -1.33 -0.80 -16.50
C LYS A 30 -1.20 -0.14 -17.87
N LYS A 31 -1.04 1.19 -17.90
CA LYS A 31 -0.84 1.94 -19.13
C LYS A 31 0.45 1.50 -19.83
N LEU A 32 1.56 1.43 -19.11
CA LEU A 32 2.85 1.02 -19.66
C LEU A 32 2.82 -0.41 -20.21
N ILE A 33 2.09 -1.33 -19.59
CA ILE A 33 1.94 -2.71 -20.04
C ILE A 33 1.07 -2.80 -21.30
N THR A 34 0.01 -2.00 -21.39
CA THR A 34 -1.04 -2.14 -22.41
C THR A 34 -0.74 -1.37 -23.69
N GLU A 35 -0.05 -0.23 -23.59
CA GLU A 35 0.24 0.61 -24.77
C GLU A 35 1.34 -0.02 -25.63
N GLU A 36 1.08 -0.18 -26.93
CA GLU A 36 2.06 -0.66 -27.90
C GLU A 36 3.05 0.44 -28.32
N THR A 37 2.61 1.69 -28.22
CA THR A 37 3.43 2.85 -28.56
C THR A 37 3.32 3.90 -27.49
N ALA A 38 4.35 4.69 -27.30
CA ALA A 38 4.29 5.86 -26.44
C ALA A 38 4.99 7.06 -27.05
N ARG A 39 4.46 8.22 -26.72
CA ARG A 39 5.12 9.48 -27.03
C ARG A 39 6.21 9.73 -25.99
N THR A 40 7.44 9.76 -26.45
CA THR A 40 8.62 10.02 -25.64
C THR A 40 9.18 11.40 -25.96
N GLU A 41 9.59 12.14 -24.95
CA GLU A 41 10.23 13.43 -25.07
C GLU A 41 11.61 13.35 -24.44
N ALA A 42 12.64 13.53 -25.25
CA ALA A 42 13.98 13.77 -24.74
C ALA A 42 14.17 15.27 -24.46
N LYS A 43 14.95 15.58 -23.44
CA LYS A 43 15.22 16.96 -23.06
C LYS A 43 15.81 17.72 -24.28
N PHE A 44 15.15 18.80 -24.68
CA PHE A 44 15.51 19.65 -25.84
C PHE A 44 15.32 19.00 -27.22
N MET A 45 14.53 17.94 -27.34
CA MET A 45 14.20 17.31 -28.62
C MET A 45 12.69 17.30 -28.85
N ASN A 46 12.26 17.22 -30.09
CA ASN A 46 10.86 17.01 -30.43
C ASN A 46 10.40 15.64 -29.93
N ALA A 47 9.16 15.59 -29.52
CA ALA A 47 8.55 14.34 -29.11
C ALA A 47 8.51 13.35 -30.28
N THR A 48 8.93 12.12 -30.01
CA THR A 48 8.88 11.00 -30.96
C THR A 48 7.89 9.94 -30.47
N VAL A 49 7.34 9.17 -31.41
CA VAL A 49 6.52 8.01 -31.08
C VAL A 49 7.42 6.79 -31.17
N GLU A 50 7.57 6.09 -30.06
CA GLU A 50 8.40 4.89 -29.96
C GLU A 50 7.50 3.65 -29.78
N THR A 51 7.85 2.55 -30.44
CA THR A 51 7.17 1.27 -30.29
C THR A 51 7.77 0.50 -29.13
N LYS A 52 6.92 -0.13 -28.32
CA LYS A 52 7.33 -0.91 -27.16
C LYS A 52 7.65 -2.34 -27.57
N TYR A 53 8.82 -2.81 -27.19
CA TYR A 53 9.27 -4.20 -27.41
C TYR A 53 9.66 -4.91 -26.11
N PHE A 54 9.60 -4.23 -24.95
CA PHE A 54 10.08 -4.79 -23.71
C PHE A 54 8.98 -5.52 -22.92
N GLY A 55 9.39 -6.60 -22.25
CA GLY A 55 8.65 -7.20 -21.15
C GLY A 55 8.98 -6.53 -19.81
N ILE A 56 8.14 -6.74 -18.80
CA ILE A 56 8.35 -6.19 -17.46
C ILE A 56 8.38 -7.35 -16.47
N ILE A 57 9.44 -7.40 -15.66
CA ILE A 57 9.53 -8.24 -14.46
C ILE A 57 9.51 -7.31 -13.27
N ALA A 58 8.65 -7.57 -12.30
CA ALA A 58 8.60 -6.83 -11.06
C ALA A 58 8.89 -7.73 -9.86
N SER A 59 9.71 -7.27 -8.94
CA SER A 59 9.99 -7.94 -7.68
C SER A 59 9.56 -7.07 -6.50
N SER A 60 9.11 -7.71 -5.42
CA SER A 60 8.65 -7.02 -4.22
C SER A 60 8.96 -7.85 -2.97
N ASN A 61 9.23 -7.14 -1.88
CA ASN A 61 9.31 -7.70 -0.52
C ASN A 61 7.96 -7.64 0.21
N VAL A 62 6.92 -7.12 -0.43
CA VAL A 62 5.56 -7.01 0.10
C VAL A 62 4.68 -8.04 -0.59
N PHE A 63 3.83 -8.70 0.17
CA PHE A 63 2.92 -9.73 -0.35
C PHE A 63 1.92 -9.17 -1.36
N ASP A 64 1.41 -7.97 -1.11
CA ASP A 64 0.44 -7.25 -1.93
C ASP A 64 1.06 -5.95 -2.51
N PRO A 65 1.97 -6.07 -3.51
CA PRO A 65 2.73 -4.93 -4.02
C PRO A 65 1.95 -4.04 -4.99
N ILE A 66 0.87 -4.56 -5.58
CA ILE A 66 0.08 -3.87 -6.61
C ILE A 66 -1.36 -4.36 -6.57
N ARG A 67 -2.31 -3.46 -6.82
CA ARG A 67 -3.71 -3.85 -6.94
C ARG A 67 -3.96 -4.65 -8.23
N ILE A 68 -4.45 -5.88 -8.05
CA ILE A 68 -4.87 -6.79 -9.12
C ILE A 68 -6.40 -6.84 -9.14
N GLU A 69 -7.01 -6.56 -10.29
CA GLU A 69 -8.45 -6.63 -10.48
C GLU A 69 -8.88 -8.08 -10.81
N ASN A 70 -10.12 -8.45 -10.47
CA ASN A 70 -10.60 -9.83 -10.62
C ASN A 70 -10.44 -10.43 -12.02
N ASN A 71 -10.43 -9.62 -13.07
CA ASN A 71 -10.26 -10.07 -14.46
C ASN A 71 -8.98 -9.53 -15.09
N ASP A 72 -7.95 -9.25 -14.28
CA ASP A 72 -6.71 -8.70 -14.78
C ASP A 72 -5.94 -9.75 -15.59
N ARG A 73 -5.70 -9.44 -16.87
CA ARG A 73 -4.95 -10.27 -17.83
C ARG A 73 -3.53 -9.79 -18.08
N ARG A 74 -3.03 -8.87 -17.27
CA ARG A 74 -1.71 -8.23 -17.47
C ARG A 74 -0.62 -8.86 -16.63
N TRP A 75 -1.00 -9.31 -15.43
CA TRP A 75 -0.06 -9.80 -14.45
C TRP A 75 -0.06 -11.33 -14.41
N PHE A 76 1.11 -11.87 -14.62
CA PHE A 76 1.45 -13.23 -14.24
C PHE A 76 2.15 -13.19 -12.88
N VAL A 77 1.60 -13.85 -11.90
CA VAL A 77 2.19 -13.95 -10.56
C VAL A 77 2.64 -15.39 -10.36
N PRO A 78 3.94 -15.69 -10.49
CA PRO A 78 4.43 -17.04 -10.26
C PRO A 78 4.30 -17.40 -8.77
N ALA A 79 4.30 -18.70 -8.48
CA ALA A 79 4.41 -19.16 -7.10
C ALA A 79 5.71 -18.63 -6.49
N TYR A 80 5.61 -18.03 -5.31
CA TYR A 80 6.78 -17.51 -4.59
C TYR A 80 7.45 -18.62 -3.78
N SER A 81 8.77 -18.55 -3.68
CA SER A 81 9.52 -19.41 -2.78
C SER A 81 9.39 -18.92 -1.34
N LYS A 82 9.01 -19.80 -0.43
CA LYS A 82 9.12 -19.50 1.00
C LYS A 82 10.58 -19.35 1.39
N HIS A 83 10.87 -18.41 2.28
CA HIS A 83 12.18 -18.36 2.92
C HIS A 83 12.46 -19.68 3.61
N LEU A 84 13.70 -20.15 3.52
CA LEU A 84 14.16 -21.25 4.35
C LEU A 84 14.11 -20.80 5.82
N ASP A 85 13.66 -21.67 6.70
CA ASP A 85 13.40 -21.33 8.12
C ASP A 85 14.66 -20.88 8.87
N ASN A 86 15.85 -21.17 8.30
CA ASN A 86 17.14 -20.87 8.89
C ASN A 86 17.98 -19.94 7.99
N CYS A 87 18.40 -18.82 8.54
CA CYS A 87 19.25 -17.84 7.84
C CYS A 87 20.56 -18.46 7.30
N ASN A 88 21.13 -19.43 7.99
CA ASN A 88 22.37 -20.11 7.54
C ASN A 88 22.11 -21.03 6.34
N GLU A 89 20.97 -21.71 6.31
CA GLU A 89 20.55 -22.54 5.18
C GLU A 89 20.27 -21.67 3.95
N THR A 90 19.60 -20.54 4.13
CA THR A 90 19.37 -19.55 3.07
C THR A 90 20.68 -19.05 2.48
N LYS A 91 21.65 -18.70 3.33
CA LYS A 91 22.99 -18.27 2.89
C LYS A 91 23.75 -19.38 2.17
N ALA A 92 23.67 -20.61 2.65
CA ALA A 92 24.29 -21.76 2.02
C ALA A 92 23.70 -22.05 0.64
N PHE A 93 22.37 -21.99 0.52
CA PHE A 93 21.65 -22.14 -0.73
C PHE A 93 22.11 -21.10 -1.76
N PHE A 94 22.06 -19.82 -1.42
CA PHE A 94 22.44 -18.77 -2.37
C PHE A 94 23.92 -18.78 -2.73
N ARG A 95 24.80 -19.18 -1.81
CA ARG A 95 26.21 -19.42 -2.13
C ARG A 95 26.41 -20.58 -3.12
N GLY A 96 25.65 -21.66 -2.91
CA GLY A 96 25.66 -22.81 -3.82
C GLY A 96 25.16 -22.42 -5.20
N PHE A 97 24.04 -21.67 -5.25
CA PHE A 97 23.45 -21.18 -6.48
C PHE A 97 24.41 -20.24 -7.26
N ALA A 98 25.02 -19.28 -6.57
CA ALA A 98 26.02 -18.39 -7.19
C ALA A 98 27.20 -19.17 -7.75
N ASN A 99 27.75 -20.14 -6.99
CA ASN A 99 28.84 -20.99 -7.48
C ASN A 99 28.42 -21.82 -8.70
N TRP A 100 27.19 -22.34 -8.72
CA TRP A 100 26.67 -23.07 -9.87
C TRP A 100 26.55 -22.18 -11.10
N LEU A 101 26.04 -20.94 -10.94
CA LEU A 101 25.95 -19.99 -12.05
C LEU A 101 27.33 -19.62 -12.63
N GLU A 102 28.31 -19.35 -11.76
CA GLU A 102 29.59 -18.77 -12.17
C GLU A 102 30.65 -19.80 -12.51
N LYS A 103 30.61 -20.97 -11.86
CA LYS A 103 31.70 -21.95 -11.93
C LYS A 103 31.33 -23.30 -12.53
N SER A 104 30.05 -23.56 -12.77
CA SER A 104 29.55 -24.87 -13.19
C SER A 104 28.67 -24.80 -14.44
N ASP A 105 28.94 -23.86 -15.34
CA ASP A 105 28.19 -23.67 -16.59
C ASP A 105 26.69 -23.44 -16.40
N GLY A 106 26.25 -23.03 -15.19
CA GLY A 106 24.85 -22.84 -14.86
C GLY A 106 24.15 -21.84 -15.77
N LEU A 107 24.82 -20.77 -16.16
CA LEU A 107 24.27 -19.79 -17.13
C LEU A 107 24.05 -20.43 -18.49
N GLN A 108 24.98 -21.26 -18.97
CA GLN A 108 24.84 -21.97 -20.24
C GLN A 108 23.68 -22.97 -20.17
N MET A 109 23.55 -23.69 -19.07
CA MET A 109 22.44 -24.64 -18.87
C MET A 109 21.07 -23.94 -18.88
N ILE A 110 20.97 -22.75 -18.24
CA ILE A 110 19.75 -21.95 -18.28
C ILE A 110 19.46 -21.51 -19.72
N PHE A 111 20.47 -21.01 -20.41
CA PHE A 111 20.33 -20.57 -21.80
C PHE A 111 19.82 -21.70 -22.70
N ASP A 112 20.48 -22.86 -22.64
CA ASP A 112 20.10 -24.03 -23.43
C ASP A 112 18.68 -24.51 -23.12
N TYR A 113 18.31 -24.51 -21.83
CA TYR A 113 16.95 -24.85 -21.41
C TYR A 113 15.92 -23.89 -21.99
N LEU A 114 16.13 -22.58 -21.85
CA LEU A 114 15.22 -21.56 -22.38
C LEU A 114 15.09 -21.64 -23.90
N HIS A 115 16.19 -21.91 -24.60
CA HIS A 115 16.17 -22.13 -26.05
C HIS A 115 15.45 -23.42 -26.49
N SER A 116 15.39 -24.41 -25.61
CA SER A 116 14.69 -25.68 -25.89
C SER A 116 13.18 -25.60 -25.72
N LEU A 117 12.67 -24.52 -25.07
CA LEU A 117 11.24 -24.38 -24.82
C LEU A 117 10.47 -24.11 -26.12
N ASP A 118 9.46 -24.93 -26.38
CA ASP A 118 8.51 -24.68 -27.47
C ASP A 118 7.41 -23.71 -27.01
N ILE A 119 7.50 -22.47 -27.46
CA ILE A 119 6.55 -21.39 -27.12
C ILE A 119 5.53 -21.10 -28.24
N ARG A 120 5.50 -21.89 -29.32
CA ARG A 120 4.69 -21.60 -30.51
C ARG A 120 3.18 -21.62 -30.24
N GLY A 121 2.72 -22.33 -29.24
CA GLY A 121 1.31 -22.41 -28.84
C GLY A 121 0.94 -21.50 -27.65
N TYR A 122 1.87 -20.68 -27.16
CA TYR A 122 1.64 -19.89 -25.97
C TYR A 122 0.95 -18.57 -26.30
N ASP A 123 -0.17 -18.28 -25.59
CA ASP A 123 -0.85 -16.99 -25.71
C ASP A 123 -0.27 -15.97 -24.72
N PHE A 124 0.61 -15.11 -25.21
CA PHE A 124 1.24 -14.04 -24.40
C PHE A 124 0.27 -12.94 -23.98
N ARG A 125 -0.95 -12.90 -24.50
CA ARG A 125 -1.95 -11.88 -24.16
C ARG A 125 -2.85 -12.29 -23.01
N SER A 126 -2.79 -13.57 -22.64
CA SER A 126 -3.61 -14.15 -21.57
C SER A 126 -2.73 -15.00 -20.65
N PRO A 127 -2.01 -14.37 -19.70
CA PRO A 127 -1.20 -15.14 -18.77
C PRO A 127 -2.08 -16.09 -17.96
N PRO A 128 -1.58 -17.29 -17.61
CA PRO A 128 -2.33 -18.24 -16.82
C PRO A 128 -2.63 -17.67 -15.44
N ASN A 129 -3.80 -18.00 -14.91
CA ASN A 129 -4.12 -17.72 -13.52
C ASN A 129 -3.33 -18.67 -12.61
N THR A 130 -2.91 -18.18 -11.46
CA THR A 130 -2.11 -18.95 -10.50
C THR A 130 -2.71 -18.81 -9.10
N SER A 131 -2.51 -19.81 -8.24
CA SER A 131 -2.93 -19.73 -6.84
C SER A 131 -2.32 -18.53 -6.10
N ALA A 132 -1.07 -18.17 -6.40
CA ALA A 132 -0.43 -17.01 -5.82
C ALA A 132 -1.12 -15.69 -6.20
N LYS A 133 -1.65 -15.60 -7.43
CA LYS A 133 -2.45 -14.45 -7.86
C LYS A 133 -3.80 -14.42 -7.15
N ASP A 134 -4.45 -15.57 -7.00
CA ASP A 134 -5.73 -15.69 -6.30
C ASP A 134 -5.58 -15.31 -4.83
N GLU A 135 -4.53 -15.76 -4.14
CA GLU A 135 -4.22 -15.40 -2.75
C GLU A 135 -4.07 -13.88 -2.57
N ILE A 136 -3.38 -13.20 -3.49
CA ILE A 136 -3.25 -11.73 -3.45
C ILE A 136 -4.62 -11.06 -3.63
N MET A 137 -5.44 -11.51 -4.56
CA MET A 137 -6.77 -10.94 -4.81
C MET A 137 -7.71 -11.15 -3.62
N GLU A 138 -7.67 -12.33 -2.98
CA GLU A 138 -8.44 -12.62 -1.77
C GLU A 138 -8.05 -11.70 -0.61
N GLU A 139 -6.75 -11.51 -0.35
CA GLU A 139 -6.26 -10.60 0.68
C GLU A 139 -6.68 -9.15 0.41
N GLN A 140 -6.64 -8.70 -0.84
CA GLN A 140 -7.09 -7.36 -1.23
C GLN A 140 -8.59 -7.18 -1.00
N THR A 141 -9.40 -8.17 -1.34
CA THR A 141 -10.85 -8.16 -1.13
C THR A 141 -11.17 -8.13 0.36
N ALA A 142 -10.56 -9.00 1.16
CA ALA A 142 -10.74 -9.03 2.61
C ALA A 142 -10.35 -7.69 3.26
N THR A 143 -9.28 -7.05 2.81
CA THR A 143 -8.85 -5.74 3.29
C THR A 143 -9.86 -4.64 2.91
N GLU A 144 -10.47 -4.70 1.73
CA GLU A 144 -11.51 -3.74 1.31
C GLU A 144 -12.79 -3.92 2.12
N ASP A 145 -13.23 -5.16 2.36
CA ASP A 145 -14.41 -5.48 3.15
C ASP A 145 -14.23 -5.04 4.61
N ASN A 146 -13.09 -5.30 5.21
CA ASN A 146 -12.76 -4.83 6.55
C ASN A 146 -12.73 -3.30 6.62
N THR A 147 -12.21 -2.63 5.60
CA THR A 147 -12.20 -1.15 5.52
C THR A 147 -13.62 -0.60 5.42
N THR A 148 -14.49 -1.24 4.66
CA THR A 148 -15.89 -0.85 4.49
C THR A 148 -16.66 -1.05 5.79
N SER A 149 -16.52 -2.21 6.42
CA SER A 149 -17.13 -2.52 7.72
C SER A 149 -16.68 -1.54 8.81
N ALA A 150 -15.38 -1.23 8.87
CA ALA A 150 -14.86 -0.21 9.77
C ALA A 150 -15.48 1.17 9.51
N SER A 151 -15.68 1.54 8.23
CA SER A 151 -16.30 2.83 7.89
C SER A 151 -17.73 2.95 8.38
N ILE A 152 -18.53 1.90 8.24
CA ILE A 152 -19.92 1.85 8.70
C ILE A 152 -19.95 1.95 10.22
N GLU A 153 -19.19 1.12 10.92
CA GLU A 153 -19.15 1.09 12.38
C GLU A 153 -18.65 2.43 12.97
N LEU A 154 -17.63 3.03 12.37
CA LEU A 154 -17.16 4.37 12.75
C LEU A 154 -18.25 5.43 12.64
N TYR A 155 -19.02 5.40 11.56
CA TYR A 155 -20.10 6.34 11.35
C TYR A 155 -21.28 6.13 12.32
N GLU A 156 -21.70 4.89 12.52
CA GLU A 156 -22.90 4.57 13.30
C GLU A 156 -22.65 4.69 14.80
N LEU A 157 -21.52 4.17 15.29
CA LEU A 157 -21.28 4.03 16.72
C LEU A 157 -20.32 5.07 17.30
N TYR A 158 -19.37 5.57 16.49
CA TYR A 158 -18.24 6.34 16.99
C TYR A 158 -18.09 7.74 16.44
N LYS A 159 -19.11 8.29 15.78
CA LYS A 159 -19.05 9.66 15.21
C LYS A 159 -18.69 10.75 16.22
N ASN A 160 -18.94 10.54 17.51
CA ASN A 160 -18.61 11.46 18.59
C ASN A 160 -17.22 11.22 19.19
N CYS A 161 -16.44 10.29 18.66
CA CYS A 161 -15.09 9.95 19.13
C CYS A 161 -14.01 10.66 18.33
N VAL A 162 -12.84 10.77 18.95
CA VAL A 162 -11.62 11.30 18.33
C VAL A 162 -10.64 10.16 18.12
N PHE A 163 -10.09 10.04 16.91
CA PHE A 163 -9.21 8.95 16.52
C PHE A 163 -7.83 9.42 16.08
N SER A 164 -6.82 8.58 16.33
CA SER A 164 -5.64 8.51 15.47
C SER A 164 -5.83 7.39 14.44
N PRO A 165 -5.13 7.42 13.30
CA PRO A 165 -5.13 6.28 12.38
C PRO A 165 -4.72 4.98 13.06
N THR A 166 -3.78 5.04 14.01
CA THR A 166 -3.31 3.91 14.80
C THR A 166 -4.43 3.27 15.63
N ASP A 167 -5.32 4.07 16.21
CA ASP A 167 -6.46 3.54 16.97
C ASP A 167 -7.35 2.66 16.10
N VAL A 168 -7.61 3.11 14.86
CA VAL A 168 -8.43 2.37 13.89
C VAL A 168 -7.69 1.12 13.37
N THR A 169 -6.39 1.24 13.10
CA THR A 169 -5.54 0.11 12.71
C THR A 169 -5.62 -1.03 13.72
N HIS A 170 -5.47 -0.70 15.00
CA HIS A 170 -5.52 -1.69 16.07
C HIS A 170 -6.93 -2.28 16.30
N ALA A 171 -7.95 -1.42 16.27
CA ALA A 171 -9.32 -1.84 16.58
C ALA A 171 -9.93 -2.76 15.52
N TRP A 172 -9.68 -2.46 14.24
CA TRP A 172 -10.24 -3.21 13.10
C TRP A 172 -9.23 -4.08 12.37
N LYS A 173 -7.98 -4.15 12.84
CA LYS A 173 -6.90 -4.96 12.25
C LYS A 173 -6.69 -4.69 10.75
N ILE A 174 -6.76 -3.43 10.36
CA ILE A 174 -6.53 -2.97 8.98
C ILE A 174 -5.24 -2.14 8.89
N THR A 175 -4.72 -1.97 7.69
CA THR A 175 -3.51 -1.17 7.47
C THR A 175 -3.75 0.32 7.74
N GLU A 176 -2.69 1.10 8.01
CA GLU A 176 -2.83 2.54 8.25
C GLU A 176 -3.46 3.30 7.05
N PRO A 177 -3.12 3.02 5.78
CA PRO A 177 -3.83 3.60 4.64
C PRO A 177 -5.32 3.27 4.63
N SER A 178 -5.69 2.02 4.92
CA SER A 178 -7.09 1.59 5.03
C SER A 178 -7.81 2.27 6.19
N ALA A 179 -7.15 2.44 7.34
CA ALA A 179 -7.69 3.17 8.48
C ALA A 179 -8.00 4.64 8.13
N ARG A 180 -7.09 5.31 7.42
CA ARG A 180 -7.31 6.69 6.92
C ARG A 180 -8.47 6.75 5.92
N LYS A 181 -8.60 5.75 5.04
CA LYS A 181 -9.70 5.63 4.08
C LYS A 181 -11.02 5.42 4.82
N ALA A 182 -11.07 4.50 5.80
CA ALA A 182 -12.25 4.25 6.62
C ALA A 182 -12.74 5.51 7.36
N LEU A 183 -11.84 6.22 8.03
CA LEU A 183 -12.15 7.48 8.71
C LEU A 183 -12.71 8.53 7.74
N LYS A 184 -12.10 8.69 6.58
CA LYS A 184 -12.57 9.63 5.56
C LYS A 184 -13.96 9.26 5.04
N ASN A 185 -14.20 7.99 4.73
CA ASN A 185 -15.48 7.48 4.25
C ASN A 185 -16.58 7.65 5.30
N ALA A 186 -16.24 7.46 6.58
CA ALA A 186 -17.13 7.71 7.71
C ALA A 186 -17.36 9.21 8.02
N GLY A 187 -16.78 10.12 7.24
CA GLY A 187 -16.99 11.57 7.38
C GLY A 187 -16.09 12.25 8.40
N PHE A 188 -15.01 11.61 8.81
CA PHE A 188 -14.02 12.23 9.70
C PHE A 188 -13.01 13.07 8.91
N VAL A 189 -12.61 14.18 9.50
CA VAL A 189 -11.59 15.09 8.95
C VAL A 189 -10.37 15.15 9.87
N SER A 190 -9.20 15.33 9.29
CA SER A 190 -7.97 15.46 10.05
C SER A 190 -7.83 16.88 10.61
N VAL A 191 -7.68 16.99 11.92
CA VAL A 191 -7.49 18.24 12.62
C VAL A 191 -6.15 18.23 13.36
N LYS A 192 -5.27 19.17 13.03
CA LYS A 192 -3.96 19.31 13.69
C LYS A 192 -4.08 20.30 14.84
N ARG A 193 -4.06 19.80 16.08
CA ARG A 193 -4.12 20.61 17.32
C ARG A 193 -3.29 19.98 18.44
N ARG A 194 -3.16 20.73 19.54
CA ARG A 194 -2.63 20.20 20.80
C ARG A 194 -3.72 19.36 21.46
N TRP A 195 -3.68 18.06 21.23
CA TRP A 195 -4.56 17.11 21.89
C TRP A 195 -3.90 16.65 23.19
N VAL A 196 -4.66 16.59 24.26
CA VAL A 196 -4.15 16.06 25.52
C VAL A 196 -4.09 14.55 25.43
N SER A 197 -2.91 14.04 25.21
CA SER A 197 -2.58 12.66 25.52
C SER A 197 -1.59 12.67 26.68
N GLY A 198 -1.70 11.75 27.64
CA GLY A 198 -0.97 11.76 28.91
C GLY A 198 0.57 11.75 28.86
N LYS A 199 1.20 12.04 27.73
CA LYS A 199 2.65 12.05 27.53
C LYS A 199 3.17 13.14 26.59
N GLY A 200 2.64 14.38 26.61
CA GLY A 200 3.30 15.46 25.90
C GLY A 200 2.39 16.47 25.18
N ILE A 201 2.89 17.71 25.07
CA ILE A 201 2.17 18.89 24.58
C ILE A 201 2.42 19.12 23.06
N ASN A 202 2.83 18.12 22.32
CA ASN A 202 3.08 18.29 20.89
C ASN A 202 1.79 18.30 20.07
N PRO A 203 1.63 19.22 19.10
CA PRO A 203 0.48 19.22 18.22
C PRO A 203 0.48 17.95 17.37
N THR A 204 -0.54 17.12 17.54
CA THR A 204 -0.75 15.90 16.75
C THR A 204 -1.99 16.05 15.89
N SER A 205 -2.01 15.35 14.74
CA SER A 205 -3.19 15.26 13.91
C SER A 205 -4.11 14.16 14.43
N ARG A 206 -5.37 14.50 14.66
CA ARG A 206 -6.43 13.56 15.04
C ARG A 206 -7.58 13.68 14.05
N TYR A 207 -8.37 12.64 13.95
CA TYR A 207 -9.55 12.59 13.12
C TYR A 207 -10.79 12.84 13.97
N VAL A 208 -11.58 13.81 13.56
CA VAL A 208 -12.83 14.24 14.21
C VAL A 208 -13.93 14.21 13.16
N HIS A 209 -15.11 13.73 13.52
CA HIS A 209 -16.23 13.76 12.58
C HIS A 209 -16.60 15.21 12.23
N LYS A 210 -16.89 15.47 10.96
CA LYS A 210 -17.15 16.81 10.43
C LYS A 210 -18.23 17.59 11.17
N THR A 211 -19.21 16.91 11.77
CA THR A 211 -20.27 17.54 12.56
C THR A 211 -19.81 18.09 13.91
N LEU A 212 -18.64 17.66 14.39
CA LEU A 212 -18.05 18.16 15.65
C LEU A 212 -17.03 19.28 15.40
N VAL A 213 -16.74 19.62 14.16
CA VAL A 213 -15.82 20.71 13.82
C VAL A 213 -16.58 22.02 13.95
N PRO A 214 -16.18 22.92 14.87
CA PRO A 214 -16.88 24.19 15.04
C PRO A 214 -16.65 25.11 13.85
N THR A 215 -17.71 25.82 13.43
CA THR A 215 -17.68 26.78 12.32
C THR A 215 -16.87 28.03 12.63
N ASP A 216 -16.82 28.41 13.90
CA ASP A 216 -16.12 29.59 14.41
C ASP A 216 -14.68 29.30 14.89
N SER A 217 -14.20 28.09 14.66
CA SER A 217 -12.92 27.61 15.16
C SER A 217 -12.77 27.60 16.70
N ASN A 218 -13.88 27.80 17.43
CA ASN A 218 -13.91 27.72 18.89
C ASN A 218 -14.20 26.28 19.33
N TRP A 219 -13.17 25.60 19.82
CA TRP A 219 -13.23 24.21 20.26
C TRP A 219 -13.55 24.03 21.74
N ASP A 220 -13.69 25.12 22.51
CA ASP A 220 -13.86 25.05 23.97
C ASP A 220 -15.20 24.41 24.38
N ASN A 221 -16.19 24.50 23.50
CA ASN A 221 -17.53 23.94 23.72
C ASN A 221 -17.75 22.60 22.99
N VAL A 222 -16.75 22.07 22.32
CA VAL A 222 -16.90 20.79 21.59
C VAL A 222 -16.72 19.63 22.56
N GLU A 223 -17.79 18.89 22.76
CA GLU A 223 -17.77 17.63 23.49
C GLU A 223 -17.47 16.47 22.53
N TYR A 224 -16.48 15.68 22.86
CA TYR A 224 -16.12 14.46 22.16
C TYR A 224 -15.71 13.36 23.13
N LYS A 225 -15.76 12.13 22.65
CA LYS A 225 -15.37 10.95 23.43
C LYS A 225 -13.98 10.49 22.99
N LEU A 226 -13.17 10.07 23.93
CA LEU A 226 -11.97 9.32 23.59
C LEU A 226 -12.41 7.94 23.09
N PHE A 227 -11.82 7.51 21.97
CA PHE A 227 -12.11 6.18 21.46
C PHE A 227 -11.61 5.11 22.44
N THR A 228 -12.54 4.29 22.89
CA THR A 228 -12.26 2.99 23.51
C THR A 228 -13.12 1.96 22.79
N LYS A 229 -12.62 0.76 22.58
CA LYS A 229 -13.36 -0.29 21.86
C LYS A 229 -14.68 -0.68 22.54
N ARG A 230 -14.88 -0.31 23.82
CA ARG A 230 -16.12 -0.49 24.57
C ARG A 230 -16.83 0.86 24.66
N ILE A 231 -18.00 0.95 24.08
CA ILE A 231 -18.84 2.18 24.08
C ILE A 231 -19.17 2.62 25.51
N GLU A 232 -19.35 1.66 26.41
CA GLU A 232 -19.68 1.88 27.83
C GLU A 232 -18.58 2.61 28.60
N ASP A 233 -17.32 2.46 28.19
CA ASP A 233 -16.14 3.04 28.84
C ASP A 233 -15.72 4.39 28.24
N ASN A 234 -16.48 4.94 27.29
CA ASN A 234 -16.12 6.17 26.58
C ASN A 234 -16.41 7.44 27.42
N PRO A 235 -15.45 8.04 28.12
CA PRO A 235 -15.69 9.28 28.83
C PRO A 235 -15.94 10.41 27.84
N THR A 236 -16.99 11.19 28.07
CA THR A 236 -17.19 12.45 27.38
C THR A 236 -16.17 13.46 27.86
N ILE A 237 -15.42 14.07 26.97
CA ILE A 237 -14.38 15.03 27.27
C ILE A 237 -14.64 16.32 26.49
N ASN A 238 -14.58 17.44 27.22
CA ASN A 238 -14.66 18.77 26.67
C ASN A 238 -13.23 19.35 26.60
N MET A 239 -12.90 20.09 25.55
CA MET A 239 -11.57 20.69 25.37
C MET A 239 -11.20 21.63 26.54
N LYS A 240 -12.15 22.36 27.07
CA LYS A 240 -11.96 23.25 28.23
C LYS A 240 -11.56 22.47 29.48
N THR A 241 -12.19 21.33 29.71
CA THR A 241 -11.88 20.44 30.85
C THR A 241 -10.48 19.84 30.72
N MET A 242 -10.03 19.56 29.51
CA MET A 242 -8.66 19.09 29.25
C MET A 242 -7.61 20.15 29.53
N TYR A 243 -7.84 21.40 29.18
CA TYR A 243 -6.95 22.51 29.49
C TYR A 243 -6.81 22.73 30.99
N GLN A 244 -7.91 22.68 31.73
CA GLN A 244 -7.91 22.88 33.19
C GLN A 244 -7.13 21.78 33.93
N LYS A 245 -7.23 20.52 33.51
CA LYS A 245 -6.44 19.43 34.12
C LYS A 245 -4.94 19.57 33.94
N GLN A 246 -4.47 20.15 32.82
CA GLN A 246 -3.04 20.35 32.59
C GLN A 246 -2.43 21.43 33.47
N HIS A 247 -3.15 22.52 33.73
CA HIS A 247 -2.67 23.60 34.59
C HIS A 247 -2.66 23.22 36.07
N THR A 248 -3.50 22.28 36.48
CA THR A 248 -3.52 21.80 37.89
C THR A 248 -2.38 20.81 38.20
N ILE A 249 -1.84 20.12 37.18
CA ILE A 249 -0.70 19.20 37.36
C ILE A 249 0.65 19.96 37.33
N SER A 250 0.71 21.16 36.72
CA SER A 250 1.93 21.99 36.64
C SER A 250 2.15 22.89 37.85
N SER A 251 1.21 22.90 38.80
CA SER A 251 1.25 23.72 40.04
C SER A 251 1.36 22.88 41.32
N ARG A 252 1.84 21.65 41.21
CA ARG A 252 2.19 20.79 42.36
C ARG A 252 3.64 20.32 42.27
#